data_5f5aec2a6e9567bf5b7c4fc535e2b8a9
#
_entry.id   5f5aec2a6e9567bf5b7c4fc535e2b8a9
#
_cell.length_a   1.000
_cell.length_b   1.000
_cell.length_c   1.000
_cell.angle_alpha   90.00
_cell.angle_beta   90.00
_cell.angle_gamma   90.00
#
_symmetry.space_group_name_H-M   'P 1'
#
loop_
_entity.id
_entity.type
_entity.pdbx_description
1 polymer ?
#
loop_
_entity_poly.entity_id
_entity_poly.type
_entity_poly.pdbx_seq_one_letter_code
_entity_poly.pdbx_strand_id
1 'polypeptide(L)'
;METIVCKSSLASGGEKRYTEEEKGKAPAVDPWLSVGPNYPTDLSVGPNYPIDLDSWPDIDGLLEIGHPWEDVHLLGTPSIEFREEQPPALADRDERAGVLIRQEPGAVRYRGVSRQSAKQLARVDYLTEEFGNGSSSQENKSPPLEADVQLGNSPGPFSDALKMIKARNARPGALKLIEWKPAEDNHGHSVTVPLVPSLLDLSLRALAENAEGIVSLELVPDMLKRRLTDLLCDIRKMDVHILDLLVKGCPTEIRIKNCSWLTEKQFTQVFQNCETRDLRVLQLDLCGQCTLDYAFADTFARFSTSLHNLAILSLRGACRLTDNGLQTIVTSAPALRSINLGQCTLLTCAGIKFIAYSLGSILRELYIDDCQKIDAMLILPALKDFEHLEVLSVAGIPTVSDQFVNDLITICGRNIKELDFANCLNLTDRSLQVIGSICADLRSLNISHLHHLTDLGIEYLANGCRRIQKLRLCRNRFSDEAMAAFLESSGEFLEELLLNNVTKVGPNTALALAKCSRKLLSLDLSWCRQITDNALGLIVDSCLSLKLVKVFGCTEITNLFLNGHSNPQVQIVGLNLTHILQNVNMLEPEEVLLRYSPLPIPQESLM
;
A
#
# COMPACT_ATOMS: atom_id res chain seq x y z
N MET A 1 48.13 44.52 16.46
CA MET A 1 48.08 45.08 17.82
C MET A 1 46.94 44.36 18.48
N GLU A 2 47.06 43.45 19.42
CA GLU A 2 48.11 42.88 20.33
C GLU A 2 47.64 41.46 20.62
N THR A 3 48.29 40.48 20.40
CA THR A 3 49.26 39.57 21.04
C THR A 3 49.23 39.57 22.57
N ILE A 4 48.89 38.43 23.18
CA ILE A 4 49.42 37.85 24.43
C ILE A 4 48.84 36.40 24.50
N VAL A 5 49.51 35.32 24.31
CA VAL A 5 50.71 34.57 24.74
C VAL A 5 50.71 34.13 26.22
N CYS A 6 50.76 32.80 26.37
CA CYS A 6 51.33 31.90 27.38
C CYS A 6 50.67 31.81 28.76
N LYS A 7 50.62 30.64 29.40
CA LYS A 7 51.67 29.64 29.70
C LYS A 7 51.13 28.33 30.26
N SER A 8 51.82 27.29 29.91
CA SER A 8 51.90 25.96 30.49
C SER A 8 52.22 25.87 31.98
N SER A 9 51.78 24.84 32.67
CA SER A 9 52.64 24.17 33.66
C SER A 9 52.22 22.70 33.88
N LEU A 10 53.25 21.87 33.77
CA LEU A 10 53.38 20.46 34.14
C LEU A 10 53.41 20.24 35.65
N ALA A 11 52.93 19.10 36.14
CA ALA A 11 53.55 18.22 37.15
C ALA A 11 52.66 16.99 37.37
N SER A 12 53.02 15.80 36.95
CA SER A 12 53.86 14.79 37.59
C SER A 12 53.19 14.00 38.71
N GLY A 13 52.97 12.71 38.48
CA GLY A 13 53.47 11.65 39.31
C GLY A 13 52.50 10.88 40.20
N GLY A 14 52.49 9.58 40.03
CA GLY A 14 52.04 8.67 41.08
C GLY A 14 51.49 7.33 40.63
N GLU A 15 52.36 6.42 40.15
CA GLU A 15 52.08 4.97 40.15
C GLU A 15 51.87 4.47 41.60
N LYS A 16 50.82 3.63 41.75
CA LYS A 16 50.80 2.58 42.78
C LYS A 16 50.19 1.32 42.29
N ARG A 17 51.03 0.29 42.11
CA ARG A 17 50.66 -1.14 42.07
C ARG A 17 50.17 -1.57 43.43
N TYR A 18 49.17 -2.40 43.54
CA TYR A 18 48.95 -3.47 44.50
C TYR A 18 48.29 -4.67 43.87
N THR A 19 48.87 -5.71 43.90
CA THR A 19 48.95 -7.14 44.08
C THR A 19 47.62 -7.87 44.37
N GLU A 20 47.57 -9.06 43.73
CA GLU A 20 46.66 -10.17 43.95
C GLU A 20 46.44 -10.55 45.40
N GLU A 21 45.24 -10.93 45.74
CA GLU A 21 44.78 -12.13 46.47
C GLU A 21 43.44 -11.83 47.18
N GLU A 22 42.38 -12.52 46.83
CA GLU A 22 41.68 -13.42 47.72
C GLU A 22 40.46 -14.09 47.05
N LYS A 23 40.43 -15.37 47.21
CA LYS A 23 39.41 -16.34 46.82
C LYS A 23 38.11 -16.19 47.60
N GLY A 24 36.99 -16.48 46.93
CA GLY A 24 35.94 -17.29 47.53
C GLY A 24 34.67 -16.57 47.90
N LYS A 25 33.65 -16.84 47.10
CA LYS A 25 32.35 -17.40 47.47
C LYS A 25 31.31 -17.07 46.43
N ALA A 26 30.76 -18.11 45.81
CA ALA A 26 29.53 -18.04 45.04
C ALA A 26 28.33 -17.89 45.97
N PRO A 27 27.27 -17.24 45.53
CA PRO A 27 25.94 -17.60 45.98
C PRO A 27 24.99 -17.98 44.85
N ALA A 28 24.32 -19.06 45.16
CA ALA A 28 22.94 -19.43 44.88
C ALA A 28 22.39 -19.33 43.44
N VAL A 29 22.20 -20.50 42.92
CA VAL A 29 21.42 -20.87 41.73
C VAL A 29 19.92 -20.70 42.02
N ASP A 30 19.21 -19.96 41.18
CA ASP A 30 17.74 -19.93 41.09
C ASP A 30 17.24 -21.12 40.26
N PRO A 31 16.21 -21.87 40.70
CA PRO A 31 15.77 -23.11 40.07
C PRO A 31 14.51 -22.92 39.22
N TRP A 32 14.67 -22.61 37.95
CA TRP A 32 13.58 -22.76 36.95
C TRP A 32 14.13 -23.13 35.56
N LEU A 33 14.68 -24.34 35.43
CA LEU A 33 14.92 -24.98 34.13
C LEU A 33 14.90 -26.48 34.30
N SER A 34 13.75 -27.09 34.10
CA SER A 34 13.62 -28.47 33.59
C SER A 34 12.15 -28.88 33.53
N VAL A 35 11.54 -28.88 32.34
CA VAL A 35 10.56 -29.91 31.92
C VAL A 35 10.65 -29.97 30.39
N GLY A 36 11.27 -31.01 29.86
CA GLY A 36 11.20 -31.38 28.46
C GLY A 36 9.94 -32.22 28.19
N PRO A 37 9.38 -32.18 26.99
CA PRO A 37 8.20 -32.95 26.66
C PRO A 37 8.55 -34.37 26.18
N ASN A 38 7.94 -35.37 26.83
CA ASN A 38 7.82 -36.72 26.35
C ASN A 38 6.78 -36.82 25.23
N TYR A 39 7.16 -37.37 24.11
CA TYR A 39 6.24 -37.87 23.07
C TYR A 39 5.96 -39.38 23.30
N PRO A 40 4.71 -39.82 23.23
CA PRO A 40 4.40 -41.21 22.95
C PRO A 40 4.06 -41.41 21.48
N THR A 41 4.80 -42.33 20.85
CA THR A 41 4.44 -42.99 19.59
C THR A 41 3.32 -43.98 19.85
N ASP A 42 2.16 -43.83 19.21
CA ASP A 42 1.38 -45.00 18.79
C ASP A 42 0.44 -44.65 17.62
N LEU A 43 0.56 -45.46 16.57
CA LEU A 43 -0.26 -45.46 15.37
C LEU A 43 -1.40 -46.49 15.57
N SER A 44 -2.67 -46.02 15.54
CA SER A 44 -3.77 -46.93 15.19
C SER A 44 -4.87 -46.15 14.44
N VAL A 45 -5.21 -46.72 13.30
CA VAL A 45 -6.20 -46.27 12.31
C VAL A 45 -7.63 -46.57 12.78
N GLY A 46 -8.57 -45.64 12.58
CA GLY A 46 -10.01 -45.86 12.67
C GLY A 46 -10.84 -44.58 12.47
N PRO A 47 -12.12 -44.61 12.10
CA PRO A 47 -12.63 -44.09 10.84
C PRO A 47 -13.49 -42.81 10.96
N ASN A 48 -13.55 -42.11 9.81
CA ASN A 48 -14.61 -41.16 9.35
C ASN A 48 -15.37 -40.32 10.37
N TYR A 49 -15.00 -39.05 10.45
CA TYR A 49 -15.90 -37.94 10.81
C TYR A 49 -15.90 -36.87 9.73
N PRO A 50 -17.02 -36.17 9.48
CA PRO A 50 -17.12 -35.14 8.48
C PRO A 50 -16.26 -33.94 8.87
N ILE A 51 -15.43 -33.49 7.93
CA ILE A 51 -14.58 -32.30 8.08
C ILE A 51 -15.48 -31.07 8.04
N ASP A 52 -15.60 -30.39 9.17
CA ASP A 52 -16.19 -29.07 9.29
C ASP A 52 -15.23 -28.05 8.66
N LEU A 53 -15.61 -27.50 7.52
CA LEU A 53 -14.78 -26.61 6.69
C LEU A 53 -14.62 -25.19 7.24
N ASP A 54 -15.26 -24.88 8.38
CA ASP A 54 -15.23 -23.56 8.99
C ASP A 54 -14.15 -23.39 10.08
N SER A 55 -13.33 -24.41 10.36
CA SER A 55 -12.30 -24.37 11.41
C SER A 55 -10.86 -24.43 10.91
N TRP A 56 -10.54 -23.74 9.81
CA TRP A 56 -9.15 -23.54 9.44
C TRP A 56 -8.59 -22.34 10.22
N PRO A 57 -7.42 -22.48 10.89
CA PRO A 57 -6.77 -21.34 11.52
C PRO A 57 -6.40 -20.31 10.47
N ASP A 58 -6.60 -19.02 10.80
CA ASP A 58 -6.27 -17.85 9.98
C ASP A 58 -4.85 -17.97 9.42
N ILE A 59 -4.76 -18.14 8.10
CA ILE A 59 -3.49 -18.17 7.35
C ILE A 59 -2.82 -16.79 7.36
N ASP A 60 -3.54 -15.74 7.74
CA ASP A 60 -3.04 -14.37 7.79
C ASP A 60 -2.05 -14.09 8.92
N GLY A 61 -2.04 -14.89 9.98
CA GLY A 61 -0.99 -14.81 11.01
C GLY A 61 0.41 -15.23 10.52
N LEU A 62 0.50 -15.87 9.35
CA LEU A 62 1.77 -16.30 8.74
C LEU A 62 2.38 -15.25 7.80
N LEU A 63 1.63 -14.21 7.41
CA LEU A 63 2.12 -13.11 6.58
C LEU A 63 2.64 -11.92 7.40
N GLU A 64 2.34 -11.85 8.69
CA GLU A 64 2.83 -10.80 9.60
C GLU A 64 4.11 -11.18 10.37
N ILE A 65 4.54 -12.44 10.30
CA ILE A 65 5.82 -12.86 10.89
C ILE A 65 6.88 -12.81 9.79
N GLY A 66 7.71 -11.77 9.84
CA GLY A 66 8.91 -11.67 9.03
C GLY A 66 9.81 -12.88 9.23
N HIS A 67 9.97 -13.62 8.16
CA HIS A 67 11.04 -14.58 7.84
C HIS A 67 11.55 -15.59 8.89
N PRO A 68 11.71 -16.85 8.49
CA PRO A 68 12.99 -17.29 7.97
C PRO A 68 12.88 -18.24 6.75
N TRP A 69 13.52 -17.88 5.66
CA TRP A 69 13.95 -18.81 4.63
C TRP A 69 15.46 -19.04 4.81
N GLU A 70 15.84 -19.85 5.76
CA GLU A 70 17.14 -20.53 5.77
C GLU A 70 16.86 -22.02 5.88
N ASP A 71 17.66 -22.78 5.09
CA ASP A 71 17.75 -24.23 5.03
C ASP A 71 16.76 -25.01 4.15
N VAL A 72 17.02 -25.02 2.84
CA VAL A 72 16.94 -26.27 2.05
C VAL A 72 18.16 -26.36 1.13
N HIS A 73 19.25 -26.91 1.64
CA HIS A 73 20.32 -27.49 0.84
C HIS A 73 20.13 -29.01 0.76
N LEU A 74 20.48 -29.54 -0.42
CA LEU A 74 20.72 -30.94 -0.76
C LEU A 74 19.52 -31.74 -1.26
N LEU A 75 19.44 -31.83 -2.60
CA LEU A 75 19.42 -33.10 -3.31
C LEU A 75 19.65 -32.90 -4.82
N GLY A 76 20.75 -33.43 -5.28
CA GLY A 76 21.08 -34.06 -6.55
C GLY A 76 20.60 -33.48 -7.88
N THR A 77 21.51 -32.88 -8.64
CA THR A 77 21.38 -32.60 -10.08
C THR A 77 21.68 -33.86 -10.91
N PRO A 78 20.91 -34.22 -11.94
CA PRO A 78 21.40 -35.02 -13.06
C PRO A 78 21.81 -34.09 -14.22
N SER A 79 23.04 -34.30 -14.65
CA SER A 79 23.67 -33.68 -15.83
C SER A 79 22.93 -34.08 -17.11
N ILE A 80 22.56 -33.12 -17.95
CA ILE A 80 22.16 -33.36 -19.34
C ILE A 80 23.15 -32.62 -20.24
N GLU A 81 23.85 -33.40 -21.05
CA GLU A 81 24.78 -32.97 -22.09
C GLU A 81 24.05 -32.22 -23.20
N PHE A 82 24.54 -31.02 -23.52
CA PHE A 82 24.15 -30.29 -24.72
C PHE A 82 24.95 -30.74 -25.92
N ARG A 83 24.24 -31.13 -26.96
CA ARG A 83 24.77 -31.40 -28.28
C ARG A 83 24.57 -30.17 -29.15
N GLU A 84 25.67 -29.58 -29.64
CA GLU A 84 25.67 -28.49 -30.61
C GLU A 84 25.19 -28.97 -31.97
N GLU A 85 24.17 -28.28 -32.55
CA GLU A 85 23.90 -28.33 -33.99
C GLU A 85 23.94 -26.91 -34.58
N GLN A 86 24.74 -26.75 -35.63
CA GLN A 86 24.99 -25.53 -36.39
C GLN A 86 23.83 -25.20 -37.34
N PRO A 87 23.64 -23.90 -37.71
CA PRO A 87 22.59 -23.48 -38.63
C PRO A 87 23.01 -23.54 -40.08
N PRO A 88 22.10 -23.72 -41.03
CA PRO A 88 22.38 -23.59 -42.44
C PRO A 88 22.10 -22.16 -42.97
N ALA A 89 22.84 -21.85 -44.04
CA ALA A 89 23.12 -20.60 -44.66
C ALA A 89 22.00 -19.92 -45.43
N LEU A 90 22.19 -18.61 -45.58
CA LEU A 90 21.53 -17.58 -46.38
C LEU A 90 21.24 -17.95 -47.85
N ALA A 91 20.06 -17.45 -48.32
CA ALA A 91 19.89 -17.14 -49.75
C ALA A 91 19.12 -15.82 -49.90
N ASP A 92 19.75 -14.91 -50.59
CA ASP A 92 19.27 -13.60 -51.06
C ASP A 92 17.98 -13.65 -51.88
N ARG A 93 17.15 -12.60 -51.75
CA ARG A 93 16.50 -11.92 -52.87
C ARG A 93 15.74 -10.64 -52.51
N ASP A 94 16.30 -9.56 -53.05
CA ASP A 94 15.69 -8.39 -53.73
C ASP A 94 14.56 -7.56 -53.13
N GLU A 95 14.91 -6.30 -53.09
CA GLU A 95 14.21 -5.04 -52.94
C GLU A 95 12.87 -4.92 -53.72
N ARG A 96 11.89 -4.30 -53.05
CA ARG A 96 11.09 -3.21 -53.66
C ARG A 96 10.37 -2.39 -52.57
N ALA A 97 10.65 -1.10 -52.62
CA ALA A 97 10.02 -0.06 -51.81
C ALA A 97 8.48 0.01 -51.99
N GLY A 98 7.77 0.08 -50.88
CA GLY A 98 6.35 0.43 -50.84
C GLY A 98 6.03 0.95 -49.45
N VAL A 99 5.90 2.28 -49.32
CA VAL A 99 5.43 2.96 -48.11
C VAL A 99 3.98 2.58 -47.91
N LEU A 100 3.71 1.66 -46.97
CA LEU A 100 2.37 1.37 -46.48
C LEU A 100 2.28 1.89 -45.04
N ILE A 101 1.47 2.93 -44.89
CA ILE A 101 1.00 3.44 -43.59
C ILE A 101 0.29 2.28 -42.88
N ARG A 102 0.96 1.69 -41.90
CA ARG A 102 0.37 0.68 -41.01
C ARG A 102 -0.69 1.34 -40.15
N GLN A 103 -1.95 1.17 -40.50
CA GLN A 103 -3.05 1.31 -39.56
C GLN A 103 -2.99 0.13 -38.58
N GLU A 104 -2.86 0.44 -37.30
CA GLU A 104 -2.84 -0.56 -36.23
C GLU A 104 -4.18 -1.33 -36.16
N PRO A 105 -4.21 -2.66 -36.32
CA PRO A 105 -5.45 -3.44 -36.33
C PRO A 105 -6.15 -3.55 -34.97
N GLY A 106 -5.42 -3.25 -33.86
CA GLY A 106 -5.94 -3.43 -32.50
C GLY A 106 -6.99 -2.42 -32.04
N ALA A 107 -6.92 -1.18 -32.52
CA ALA A 107 -7.83 -0.11 -32.06
C ALA A 107 -9.29 -0.30 -32.50
N VAL A 108 -9.53 -0.96 -33.63
CA VAL A 108 -10.88 -1.18 -34.16
C VAL A 108 -11.64 -2.28 -33.40
N ARG A 109 -10.96 -3.35 -33.01
CA ARG A 109 -11.54 -4.46 -32.22
C ARG A 109 -11.94 -3.98 -30.82
N TYR A 110 -11.07 -3.24 -30.17
CA TYR A 110 -11.27 -2.70 -28.84
C TYR A 110 -12.52 -1.81 -28.73
N ARG A 111 -12.73 -0.92 -29.71
CA ARG A 111 -13.93 -0.07 -29.78
C ARG A 111 -15.23 -0.87 -29.99
N GLY A 112 -15.18 -2.01 -30.66
CA GLY A 112 -16.34 -2.87 -30.91
C GLY A 112 -16.88 -3.54 -29.65
N VAL A 113 -16.01 -4.19 -28.86
CA VAL A 113 -16.37 -4.88 -27.61
C VAL A 113 -16.81 -3.88 -26.54
N SER A 114 -16.08 -2.78 -26.39
CA SER A 114 -16.45 -1.70 -25.47
C SER A 114 -17.84 -1.10 -25.79
N ARG A 115 -18.19 -0.91 -27.07
CA ARG A 115 -19.53 -0.45 -27.49
C ARG A 115 -20.62 -1.47 -27.17
N GLN A 116 -20.32 -2.76 -27.24
CA GLN A 116 -21.27 -3.81 -26.89
C GLN A 116 -21.55 -3.85 -25.39
N SER A 117 -20.54 -3.79 -24.56
CA SER A 117 -20.67 -3.69 -23.11
C SER A 117 -21.41 -2.41 -22.69
N ALA A 118 -21.08 -1.26 -23.30
CA ALA A 118 -21.79 0.00 -23.06
C ALA A 118 -23.28 -0.06 -23.46
N LYS A 119 -23.63 -0.74 -24.57
CA LYS A 119 -25.02 -0.96 -24.95
C LYS A 119 -25.76 -1.86 -23.98
N GLN A 120 -25.11 -2.88 -23.44
CA GLN A 120 -25.72 -3.76 -22.43
C GLN A 120 -25.97 -3.00 -21.12
N LEU A 121 -25.02 -2.18 -20.67
CA LEU A 121 -25.17 -1.34 -19.48
C LEU A 121 -26.31 -0.32 -19.64
N ALA A 122 -26.38 0.38 -20.78
CA ALA A 122 -27.47 1.33 -21.08
C ALA A 122 -28.85 0.63 -21.11
N ARG A 123 -28.92 -0.62 -21.57
CA ARG A 123 -30.16 -1.40 -21.60
C ARG A 123 -30.65 -1.76 -20.18
N VAL A 124 -29.73 -1.94 -19.25
CA VAL A 124 -30.06 -2.16 -17.81
C VAL A 124 -30.69 -0.90 -17.20
N ASP A 125 -30.13 0.28 -17.49
CA ASP A 125 -30.66 1.54 -17.00
C ASP A 125 -32.08 1.80 -17.54
N TYR A 126 -32.30 1.61 -18.84
CA TYR A 126 -33.60 1.73 -19.45
C TYR A 126 -34.65 0.80 -18.80
N LEU A 127 -34.29 -0.45 -18.52
CA LEU A 127 -35.18 -1.41 -17.87
C LEU A 127 -35.45 -1.05 -16.38
N THR A 128 -34.57 -0.28 -15.73
CA THR A 128 -34.79 0.22 -14.38
C THR A 128 -35.65 1.48 -14.33
N GLU A 129 -35.56 2.35 -15.35
CA GLU A 129 -36.35 3.60 -15.45
C GLU A 129 -37.80 3.37 -15.85
N GLU A 130 -38.09 2.47 -16.81
CA GLU A 130 -39.47 2.20 -17.26
C GLU A 130 -40.40 1.64 -16.18
N PHE A 131 -39.85 1.04 -15.15
CA PHE A 131 -40.63 0.38 -14.10
C PHE A 131 -40.65 1.09 -12.74
N GLY A 132 -39.99 2.25 -12.64
CA GLY A 132 -40.00 3.09 -11.41
C GLY A 132 -41.30 3.92 -11.25
N ASN A 133 -42.13 4.08 -12.28
CA ASN A 133 -43.29 4.97 -12.32
C ASN A 133 -44.64 4.26 -12.21
N GLY A 134 -44.74 3.12 -11.56
CA GLY A 134 -45.98 2.34 -11.46
C GLY A 134 -46.45 2.11 -10.02
N SER A 135 -47.45 2.90 -9.64
CA SER A 135 -48.51 2.68 -8.62
C SER A 135 -48.16 2.68 -7.15
N SER A 136 -48.56 3.78 -6.54
CA SER A 136 -49.04 3.84 -5.16
C SER A 136 -50.41 3.13 -5.04
N SER A 137 -50.51 2.12 -4.20
CA SER A 137 -51.77 1.72 -3.56
C SER A 137 -51.46 1.20 -2.17
N GLN A 138 -52.09 1.87 -1.22
CA GLN A 138 -52.09 1.59 0.20
C GLN A 138 -52.74 0.24 0.48
N GLU A 139 -52.10 -0.58 1.29
CA GLU A 139 -52.82 -1.48 2.20
C GLU A 139 -52.09 -1.59 3.55
N ASN A 140 -52.86 -1.26 4.59
CA ASN A 140 -52.53 -1.36 6.01
C ASN A 140 -52.43 -2.81 6.45
N LYS A 141 -51.33 -3.20 7.10
CA LYS A 141 -51.31 -4.26 8.13
C LYS A 141 -50.22 -4.03 9.16
N SER A 142 -50.59 -4.16 10.43
CA SER A 142 -49.85 -3.93 11.66
C SER A 142 -48.68 -4.92 11.88
N PRO A 143 -47.70 -4.62 12.77
CA PRO A 143 -46.33 -5.10 12.70
C PRO A 143 -46.05 -6.34 13.56
N PRO A 144 -44.98 -7.06 13.28
CA PRO A 144 -44.18 -7.73 14.29
C PRO A 144 -42.87 -7.00 14.55
N LEU A 145 -42.51 -6.95 15.81
CA LEU A 145 -41.29 -6.41 16.37
C LEU A 145 -40.08 -7.27 15.95
N GLU A 146 -39.24 -6.72 15.10
CA GLU A 146 -37.82 -7.03 15.06
C GLU A 146 -37.11 -5.74 14.58
N ALA A 147 -36.09 -5.31 15.33
CA ALA A 147 -35.37 -4.07 15.08
C ALA A 147 -34.46 -4.22 13.88
N ASP A 148 -35.01 -4.18 12.68
CA ASP A 148 -34.29 -3.90 11.45
C ASP A 148 -33.87 -2.42 11.47
N VAL A 149 -32.59 -2.17 11.64
CA VAL A 149 -31.98 -0.86 11.39
C VAL A 149 -32.35 -0.45 9.99
N GLN A 150 -33.19 0.54 9.82
CA GLN A 150 -33.74 0.98 8.54
C GLN A 150 -32.64 1.63 7.70
N LEU A 151 -31.92 0.80 6.95
CA LEU A 151 -30.98 1.22 5.91
C LEU A 151 -31.80 1.85 4.75
N GLY A 152 -31.49 3.06 4.34
CA GLY A 152 -32.05 3.67 3.13
C GLY A 152 -33.27 4.57 3.28
N ASN A 153 -33.59 5.07 4.49
CA ASN A 153 -34.64 6.07 4.70
C ASN A 153 -34.14 7.53 4.66
N SER A 154 -32.84 7.75 4.58
CA SER A 154 -32.29 9.10 4.36
C SER A 154 -32.42 9.46 2.87
N PRO A 155 -33.02 10.61 2.52
CA PRO A 155 -33.07 11.02 1.11
C PRO A 155 -31.67 11.32 0.61
N GLY A 156 -31.18 10.57 -0.41
CA GLY A 156 -29.85 10.76 -0.96
C GLY A 156 -29.56 9.81 -2.12
N PRO A 157 -28.52 10.11 -2.93
CA PRO A 157 -28.16 9.32 -4.11
C PRO A 157 -27.89 7.84 -3.80
N PHE A 158 -27.29 7.56 -2.64
CA PHE A 158 -27.06 6.19 -2.19
C PHE A 158 -28.36 5.41 -1.98
N SER A 159 -29.34 6.01 -1.26
CA SER A 159 -30.64 5.38 -0.99
C SER A 159 -31.40 5.10 -2.29
N ASP A 160 -31.32 6.01 -3.25
CA ASP A 160 -31.99 5.84 -4.55
C ASP A 160 -31.32 4.74 -5.36
N ALA A 161 -29.99 4.72 -5.42
CA ALA A 161 -29.23 3.64 -6.03
C ALA A 161 -29.55 2.27 -5.38
N LEU A 162 -29.58 2.21 -4.04
CA LEU A 162 -29.88 1.00 -3.28
C LEU A 162 -31.30 0.49 -3.59
N LYS A 163 -32.32 1.39 -3.68
CA LYS A 163 -33.69 1.02 -4.06
C LYS A 163 -33.72 0.43 -5.46
N MET A 164 -33.04 1.05 -6.42
CA MET A 164 -32.97 0.53 -7.81
C MET A 164 -32.29 -0.84 -7.88
N ILE A 165 -31.20 -1.04 -7.13
CA ILE A 165 -30.49 -2.33 -7.05
C ILE A 165 -31.40 -3.41 -6.42
N LYS A 166 -32.06 -3.11 -5.31
CA LYS A 166 -33.00 -4.04 -4.67
C LYS A 166 -34.18 -4.37 -5.60
N ALA A 167 -34.74 -3.39 -6.32
CA ALA A 167 -35.81 -3.61 -7.30
C ALA A 167 -35.34 -4.48 -8.47
N ARG A 168 -34.10 -4.30 -8.94
CA ARG A 168 -33.46 -5.15 -9.96
C ARG A 168 -33.32 -6.59 -9.45
N ASN A 169 -32.83 -6.79 -8.23
CA ASN A 169 -32.62 -8.12 -7.65
C ASN A 169 -33.95 -8.86 -7.37
N ALA A 170 -35.04 -8.14 -7.08
CA ALA A 170 -36.36 -8.73 -6.86
C ALA A 170 -36.97 -9.34 -8.15
N ARG A 171 -36.43 -9.05 -9.35
CA ARG A 171 -36.93 -9.59 -10.62
C ARG A 171 -36.21 -10.88 -10.99
N PRO A 172 -36.89 -12.01 -11.14
CA PRO A 172 -36.27 -13.26 -11.55
C PRO A 172 -35.53 -13.09 -12.87
N GLY A 173 -34.21 -13.33 -12.85
CA GLY A 173 -33.38 -13.33 -14.07
C GLY A 173 -32.88 -11.96 -14.55
N ALA A 174 -33.14 -10.84 -13.85
CA ALA A 174 -32.65 -9.53 -14.29
C ALA A 174 -31.12 -9.43 -14.40
N LEU A 175 -30.38 -10.05 -13.47
CA LEU A 175 -28.93 -10.14 -13.55
C LEU A 175 -28.41 -11.12 -14.63
N LYS A 176 -29.25 -12.08 -15.06
CA LYS A 176 -28.91 -13.01 -16.15
C LYS A 176 -29.00 -12.36 -17.53
N LEU A 177 -29.61 -11.16 -17.65
CA LEU A 177 -29.71 -10.43 -18.91
C LEU A 177 -28.39 -9.71 -19.27
N ILE A 178 -27.46 -9.58 -18.31
CA ILE A 178 -26.16 -8.96 -18.53
C ILE A 178 -25.13 -10.08 -18.56
N GLU A 179 -24.97 -10.66 -19.73
CA GLU A 179 -23.99 -11.71 -19.95
C GLU A 179 -22.78 -11.13 -20.66
N TRP A 180 -21.64 -11.22 -20.01
CA TRP A 180 -20.36 -10.93 -20.66
C TRP A 180 -20.11 -12.01 -21.73
N LYS A 181 -19.80 -11.58 -22.93
CA LYS A 181 -19.46 -12.50 -24.03
C LYS A 181 -17.97 -12.40 -24.27
N PRO A 182 -17.24 -13.51 -24.10
CA PRO A 182 -15.83 -13.57 -24.48
C PRO A 182 -15.66 -13.15 -25.93
N ALA A 183 -14.58 -12.46 -26.24
CA ALA A 183 -14.20 -12.20 -27.62
C ALA A 183 -13.95 -13.56 -28.31
N GLU A 184 -14.74 -13.87 -29.36
CA GLU A 184 -14.50 -15.06 -30.16
C GLU A 184 -13.21 -14.84 -30.97
N ASP A 185 -12.16 -15.58 -30.62
CA ASP A 185 -10.93 -15.62 -31.40
C ASP A 185 -11.20 -16.34 -32.73
N ASN A 186 -11.34 -15.58 -33.79
CA ASN A 186 -11.30 -16.13 -35.15
C ASN A 186 -9.90 -16.62 -35.57
N HIS A 187 -8.91 -16.47 -34.74
CA HIS A 187 -7.56 -16.97 -35.00
C HIS A 187 -6.91 -17.36 -33.65
N GLY A 188 -6.71 -18.64 -33.50
CA GLY A 188 -6.22 -19.32 -32.30
C GLY A 188 -4.82 -18.93 -31.84
N HIS A 189 -4.65 -17.76 -31.31
CA HIS A 189 -3.55 -17.37 -30.43
C HIS A 189 -3.94 -16.06 -29.74
N SER A 190 -4.50 -16.16 -28.53
CA SER A 190 -4.39 -15.08 -27.55
C SER A 190 -2.91 -15.00 -27.12
N VAL A 191 -2.09 -14.41 -27.97
CA VAL A 191 -0.78 -13.97 -27.56
C VAL A 191 -1.04 -12.70 -26.75
N THR A 192 -1.10 -12.82 -25.42
CA THR A 192 -0.76 -11.69 -24.56
C THR A 192 0.62 -11.24 -25.04
N VAL A 193 0.64 -10.20 -25.88
CA VAL A 193 1.89 -9.62 -26.33
C VAL A 193 2.57 -9.13 -25.04
N PRO A 194 3.64 -9.78 -24.58
CA PRO A 194 4.33 -9.32 -23.39
C PRO A 194 4.74 -7.87 -23.68
N LEU A 195 4.33 -6.95 -22.80
CA LEU A 195 4.71 -5.56 -22.92
C LEU A 195 6.24 -5.53 -22.99
N VAL A 196 6.79 -5.19 -24.16
CA VAL A 196 8.24 -5.17 -24.33
C VAL A 196 8.81 -4.13 -23.37
N PRO A 197 9.68 -4.50 -22.42
CA PRO A 197 10.26 -3.55 -21.47
C PRO A 197 10.99 -2.44 -22.24
N SER A 198 10.92 -1.21 -21.74
CA SER A 198 11.69 -0.13 -22.34
C SER A 198 13.20 -0.41 -22.22
N LEU A 199 14.02 0.15 -23.13
CA LEU A 199 15.47 0.04 -23.03
C LEU A 199 15.99 0.56 -21.68
N LEU A 200 15.33 1.59 -21.13
CA LEU A 200 15.64 2.13 -19.82
C LEU A 200 15.38 1.09 -18.71
N ASP A 201 14.25 0.39 -18.77
CA ASP A 201 13.93 -0.65 -17.78
C ASP A 201 14.90 -1.82 -17.84
N LEU A 202 15.27 -2.24 -19.05
CA LEU A 202 16.29 -3.29 -19.26
C LEU A 202 17.66 -2.86 -18.73
N SER A 203 18.06 -1.60 -18.99
CA SER A 203 19.32 -1.05 -18.51
C SER A 203 19.37 -0.95 -16.97
N LEU A 204 18.28 -0.49 -16.34
CA LEU A 204 18.19 -0.42 -14.88
C LEU A 204 18.22 -1.82 -14.24
N ARG A 205 17.57 -2.81 -14.84
CA ARG A 205 17.64 -4.21 -14.39
C ARG A 205 19.05 -4.77 -14.51
N ALA A 206 19.70 -4.56 -15.65
CA ALA A 206 21.08 -5.00 -15.86
C ALA A 206 22.05 -4.35 -14.86
N LEU A 207 21.87 -3.06 -14.54
CA LEU A 207 22.63 -2.38 -13.49
C LEU A 207 22.35 -2.96 -12.11
N ALA A 208 21.09 -3.22 -11.79
CA ALA A 208 20.70 -3.80 -10.49
C ALA A 208 21.23 -5.24 -10.33
N GLU A 209 21.25 -6.04 -11.39
CA GLU A 209 21.82 -7.38 -11.38
C GLU A 209 23.35 -7.36 -11.18
N ASN A 210 24.04 -6.33 -11.66
CA ASN A 210 25.50 -6.13 -11.59
C ASN A 210 25.88 -4.96 -10.68
N ALA A 211 25.19 -4.79 -9.57
CA ALA A 211 25.34 -3.66 -8.65
C ALA A 211 26.78 -3.45 -8.14
N GLU A 212 27.52 -4.54 -7.93
CA GLU A 212 28.92 -4.53 -7.47
C GLU A 212 29.87 -3.82 -8.47
N GLY A 213 29.50 -3.77 -9.74
CA GLY A 213 30.28 -3.11 -10.80
C GLY A 213 30.00 -1.61 -10.94
N ILE A 214 29.06 -1.05 -10.19
CA ILE A 214 28.74 0.39 -10.24
C ILE A 214 29.82 1.17 -9.51
N VAL A 215 30.51 2.06 -10.21
CA VAL A 215 31.64 2.84 -9.64
C VAL A 215 31.19 4.21 -9.14
N SER A 216 30.21 4.84 -9.79
CA SER A 216 29.71 6.17 -9.43
C SER A 216 28.25 6.35 -9.85
N LEU A 217 27.47 7.10 -9.07
CA LEU A 217 26.11 7.53 -9.36
C LEU A 217 25.98 9.07 -9.44
N GLU A 218 27.09 9.82 -9.37
CA GLU A 218 27.05 11.29 -9.26
C GLU A 218 26.35 11.98 -10.43
N LEU A 219 26.53 11.48 -11.65
CA LEU A 219 25.90 12.04 -12.86
C LEU A 219 24.55 11.41 -13.20
N VAL A 220 24.03 10.51 -12.37
CA VAL A 220 22.75 9.87 -12.59
C VAL A 220 21.64 10.76 -12.01
N PRO A 221 20.59 11.12 -12.77
CA PRO A 221 19.46 11.88 -12.25
C PRO A 221 18.75 11.18 -11.07
N ASP A 222 18.29 11.94 -10.09
CA ASP A 222 17.70 11.40 -8.85
C ASP A 222 16.51 10.47 -9.10
N MET A 223 15.69 10.75 -10.13
CA MET A 223 14.61 9.84 -10.54
C MET A 223 15.13 8.45 -10.95
N LEU A 224 16.27 8.37 -11.62
CA LEU A 224 16.86 7.09 -12.02
C LEU A 224 17.57 6.40 -10.86
N LYS A 225 18.23 7.18 -9.99
CA LYS A 225 18.77 6.66 -8.71
C LYS A 225 17.66 6.00 -7.89
N ARG A 226 16.51 6.67 -7.75
CA ARG A 226 15.33 6.14 -7.04
C ARG A 226 14.86 4.83 -7.65
N ARG A 227 14.63 4.76 -8.97
CA ARG A 227 14.21 3.52 -9.65
C ARG A 227 15.21 2.38 -9.49
N LEU A 228 16.50 2.69 -9.56
CA LEU A 228 17.58 1.71 -9.34
C LEU A 228 17.55 1.22 -7.88
N THR A 229 17.42 2.13 -6.90
CA THR A 229 17.35 1.78 -5.48
C THR A 229 16.13 0.92 -5.17
N ASP A 230 14.96 1.24 -5.74
CA ASP A 230 13.75 0.44 -5.61
C ASP A 230 13.99 -1.00 -6.13
N LEU A 231 14.54 -1.13 -7.35
CA LEU A 231 14.88 -2.46 -7.92
C LEU A 231 15.88 -3.23 -7.05
N LEU A 232 16.90 -2.54 -6.51
CA LEU A 232 17.90 -3.18 -5.64
C LEU A 232 17.29 -3.65 -4.31
N CYS A 233 16.36 -2.88 -3.75
CA CYS A 233 15.61 -3.30 -2.57
C CYS A 233 14.73 -4.53 -2.87
N ASP A 234 14.02 -4.54 -4.00
CA ASP A 234 13.12 -5.62 -4.42
C ASP A 234 13.87 -6.94 -4.64
N ILE A 235 15.05 -6.89 -5.28
CA ILE A 235 15.90 -8.07 -5.51
C ILE A 235 16.86 -8.35 -4.34
N ARG A 236 16.76 -7.61 -3.23
CA ARG A 236 17.59 -7.73 -2.01
C ARG A 236 19.10 -7.62 -2.26
N LYS A 237 19.50 -6.79 -3.22
CA LYS A 237 20.90 -6.48 -3.53
C LYS A 237 21.34 -5.10 -3.04
N MET A 238 20.53 -4.43 -2.23
CA MET A 238 20.93 -3.16 -1.61
C MET A 238 21.97 -3.42 -0.53
N ASP A 239 23.10 -2.72 -0.58
CA ASP A 239 24.22 -2.88 0.33
C ASP A 239 24.90 -1.54 0.69
N VAL A 240 25.97 -1.63 1.50
CA VAL A 240 26.75 -0.47 1.95
C VAL A 240 27.46 0.23 0.79
N HIS A 241 27.93 -0.51 -0.22
CA HIS A 241 28.61 0.05 -1.37
C HIS A 241 27.67 0.99 -2.14
N ILE A 242 26.47 0.52 -2.47
CA ILE A 242 25.47 1.33 -3.16
C ILE A 242 25.03 2.52 -2.30
N LEU A 243 24.83 2.32 -0.98
CA LEU A 243 24.49 3.41 -0.09
C LEU A 243 25.59 4.50 -0.10
N ASP A 244 26.86 4.11 -0.03
CA ASP A 244 28.00 5.05 -0.10
C ASP A 244 28.01 5.84 -1.43
N LEU A 245 27.65 5.20 -2.54
CA LEU A 245 27.51 5.89 -3.83
C LEU A 245 26.32 6.87 -3.86
N LEU A 246 25.22 6.56 -3.19
CA LEU A 246 24.03 7.42 -3.13
C LEU A 246 24.26 8.68 -2.28
N VAL A 247 25.06 8.59 -1.23
CA VAL A 247 25.35 9.72 -0.33
C VAL A 247 26.50 10.60 -0.80
N LYS A 248 27.28 10.17 -1.78
CA LYS A 248 28.36 10.96 -2.39
C LYS A 248 27.82 12.16 -3.16
N GLY A 249 28.57 13.24 -3.11
CA GLY A 249 28.14 14.53 -3.64
C GLY A 249 27.13 15.22 -2.70
N CYS A 250 26.30 16.09 -3.23
CA CYS A 250 25.24 16.79 -2.46
C CYS A 250 23.89 16.18 -2.86
N PRO A 251 23.47 15.02 -2.29
CA PRO A 251 22.23 14.38 -2.69
C PRO A 251 21.02 15.24 -2.33
N THR A 252 20.05 15.34 -3.23
CA THR A 252 18.77 16.00 -2.97
C THR A 252 17.75 15.02 -2.41
N GLU A 253 17.87 13.74 -2.73
CA GLU A 253 17.01 12.66 -2.24
C GLU A 253 17.82 11.41 -1.92
N ILE A 254 17.54 10.82 -0.77
CA ILE A 254 18.01 9.48 -0.39
C ILE A 254 16.76 8.68 -0.02
N ARG A 255 16.44 7.64 -0.81
CA ARG A 255 15.25 6.81 -0.61
C ARG A 255 15.61 5.34 -0.60
N ILE A 256 15.47 4.70 0.55
CA ILE A 256 15.72 3.27 0.73
C ILE A 256 14.53 2.67 1.49
N LYS A 257 13.74 1.84 0.79
CA LYS A 257 12.54 1.20 1.34
C LYS A 257 12.84 0.08 2.34
N ASN A 258 14.04 -0.47 2.31
CA ASN A 258 14.45 -1.53 3.22
C ASN A 258 15.91 -1.37 3.64
N CYS A 259 16.11 -0.92 4.87
CA CYS A 259 17.41 -0.77 5.53
C CYS A 259 17.68 -1.86 6.57
N SER A 260 16.96 -3.00 6.56
CA SER A 260 17.12 -4.05 7.59
C SER A 260 18.51 -4.70 7.60
N TRP A 261 19.24 -4.62 6.51
CA TRP A 261 20.62 -5.09 6.33
C TRP A 261 21.67 -4.14 6.93
N LEU A 262 21.31 -2.86 7.17
CA LEU A 262 22.25 -1.82 7.58
C LEU A 262 22.56 -1.91 9.07
N THR A 263 23.83 -1.98 9.42
CA THR A 263 24.28 -1.95 10.81
C THR A 263 24.54 -0.51 11.27
N GLU A 264 24.51 -0.29 12.58
CA GLU A 264 24.79 1.00 13.20
C GLU A 264 26.15 1.59 12.78
N LYS A 265 27.21 0.76 12.79
CA LYS A 265 28.56 1.20 12.38
C LYS A 265 28.59 1.66 10.92
N GLN A 266 27.96 0.90 10.03
CA GLN A 266 27.87 1.24 8.63
C GLN A 266 27.05 2.52 8.41
N PHE A 267 25.92 2.67 9.11
CA PHE A 267 25.12 3.88 9.09
C PHE A 267 25.96 5.11 9.46
N THR A 268 26.59 5.07 10.64
CA THR A 268 27.40 6.19 11.12
C THR A 268 28.57 6.50 10.18
N GLN A 269 29.26 5.47 9.69
CA GLN A 269 30.40 5.65 8.76
C GLN A 269 29.98 6.31 7.44
N VAL A 270 28.87 5.89 6.84
CA VAL A 270 28.39 6.42 5.56
C VAL A 270 27.85 7.83 5.71
N PHE A 271 26.97 8.05 6.69
CA PHE A 271 26.30 9.36 6.85
C PHE A 271 27.18 10.43 7.54
N GLN A 272 28.28 10.04 8.18
CA GLN A 272 29.24 11.01 8.71
C GLN A 272 29.83 11.93 7.63
N ASN A 273 29.98 11.44 6.42
CA ASN A 273 30.58 12.16 5.29
C ASN A 273 29.53 12.68 4.29
N CYS A 274 28.24 12.49 4.59
CA CYS A 274 27.17 12.95 3.71
C CYS A 274 26.97 14.46 3.82
N GLU A 275 27.03 15.16 2.69
CA GLU A 275 26.66 16.58 2.62
C GLU A 275 25.15 16.70 2.52
N THR A 276 24.51 17.11 3.62
CA THR A 276 23.04 17.14 3.75
C THR A 276 22.42 18.50 3.37
N ARG A 277 23.22 19.45 2.91
CA ARG A 277 22.78 20.84 2.63
C ARG A 277 21.58 20.91 1.69
N ASP A 278 21.60 20.12 0.61
CA ASP A 278 20.58 20.14 -0.42
C ASP A 278 19.54 19.03 -0.27
N LEU A 279 19.66 18.22 0.80
CA LEU A 279 18.81 17.07 1.05
C LEU A 279 17.37 17.52 1.37
N ARG A 280 16.43 17.12 0.52
CA ARG A 280 14.98 17.40 0.63
C ARG A 280 14.19 16.19 1.08
N VAL A 281 14.66 15.00 0.76
CA VAL A 281 13.98 13.73 1.06
C VAL A 281 14.96 12.75 1.68
N LEU A 282 14.62 12.27 2.87
CA LEU A 282 15.32 11.19 3.53
C LEU A 282 14.31 10.09 3.89
N GLN A 283 14.41 8.96 3.21
CA GLN A 283 13.63 7.76 3.49
C GLN A 283 14.57 6.61 3.81
N LEU A 284 14.52 6.11 5.05
CA LEU A 284 15.30 5.01 5.56
C LEU A 284 14.36 4.06 6.30
N ASP A 285 13.52 3.34 5.54
CA ASP A 285 12.51 2.48 6.13
C ASP A 285 13.11 1.14 6.61
N LEU A 286 12.49 0.54 7.62
CA LEU A 286 12.93 -0.71 8.25
C LEU A 286 14.35 -0.65 8.81
N CYS A 287 14.78 0.50 9.29
CA CYS A 287 16.13 0.74 9.81
C CYS A 287 16.29 0.43 11.31
N GLY A 288 15.44 -0.43 11.87
CA GLY A 288 15.33 -0.67 13.31
C GLY A 288 16.60 -1.10 14.03
N GLN A 289 17.59 -1.65 13.33
CA GLN A 289 18.86 -2.06 13.95
C GLN A 289 19.91 -0.95 14.00
N CYS A 290 19.84 0.05 13.11
CA CYS A 290 20.86 1.08 12.96
C CYS A 290 20.46 2.45 13.53
N THR A 291 19.18 2.66 13.88
CA THR A 291 18.65 3.96 14.30
C THR A 291 18.59 4.09 15.81
N LEU A 292 19.73 4.36 16.42
CA LEU A 292 19.81 4.79 17.81
C LEU A 292 19.85 6.32 17.86
N ASP A 293 19.31 6.93 18.90
CA ASP A 293 19.22 8.38 19.06
C ASP A 293 20.56 9.09 18.85
N TYR A 294 21.64 8.53 19.41
CA TYR A 294 22.98 9.11 19.26
C TYR A 294 23.52 9.01 17.82
N ALA A 295 23.13 7.97 17.05
CA ALA A 295 23.56 7.85 15.66
C ALA A 295 23.01 9.00 14.79
N PHE A 296 21.78 9.43 15.04
CA PHE A 296 21.23 10.63 14.40
C PHE A 296 21.92 11.91 14.87
N ALA A 297 22.19 12.02 16.18
CA ALA A 297 22.89 13.17 16.72
C ALA A 297 24.30 13.30 16.12
N ASP A 298 25.02 12.19 16.00
CA ASP A 298 26.41 12.16 15.51
C ASP A 298 26.53 12.33 14.00
N THR A 299 25.46 12.08 13.24
CA THR A 299 25.44 12.17 11.77
C THR A 299 24.74 13.42 11.26
N PHE A 300 23.43 13.52 11.50
CA PHE A 300 22.58 14.56 10.91
C PHE A 300 22.43 15.82 11.76
N ALA A 301 22.62 15.74 13.07
CA ALA A 301 22.43 16.86 13.98
C ALA A 301 23.74 17.52 14.45
N ARG A 302 24.87 17.24 13.79
CA ARG A 302 26.18 17.85 14.12
C ARG A 302 26.17 19.36 14.11
N PHE A 303 25.39 19.93 13.18
CA PHE A 303 25.18 21.38 13.05
C PHE A 303 23.69 21.66 13.09
N SER A 304 23.27 22.68 13.79
CA SER A 304 21.87 23.07 13.94
C SER A 304 21.14 23.39 12.60
N THR A 305 21.88 23.47 11.50
CA THR A 305 21.36 23.78 10.16
C THR A 305 21.63 22.65 9.15
N SER A 306 21.99 21.46 9.60
CA SER A 306 22.43 20.40 8.69
C SER A 306 21.30 19.88 7.77
N LEU A 307 20.04 19.90 8.21
CA LEU A 307 18.87 19.42 7.48
C LEU A 307 17.85 20.51 7.16
N HIS A 308 18.28 21.75 6.99
CA HIS A 308 17.33 22.90 6.87
C HIS A 308 16.42 22.85 5.63
N ASN A 309 16.78 22.11 4.59
CA ASN A 309 15.96 21.91 3.38
C ASN A 309 15.14 20.61 3.41
N LEU A 310 15.28 19.79 4.45
CA LEU A 310 14.60 18.50 4.52
C LEU A 310 13.09 18.73 4.69
N ALA A 311 12.33 18.29 3.69
CA ALA A 311 10.88 18.45 3.66
C ALA A 311 10.13 17.11 3.89
N ILE A 312 10.75 15.99 3.57
CA ILE A 312 10.17 14.64 3.72
C ILE A 312 11.13 13.77 4.52
N LEU A 313 10.65 13.22 5.62
CA LEU A 313 11.34 12.26 6.45
C LEU A 313 10.50 10.98 6.59
N SER A 314 11.05 9.83 6.22
CA SER A 314 10.47 8.53 6.52
C SER A 314 11.48 7.67 7.28
N LEU A 315 11.10 7.26 8.47
CA LEU A 315 11.84 6.36 9.36
C LEU A 315 10.93 5.21 9.81
N ARG A 316 10.04 4.76 8.92
CA ARG A 316 9.14 3.65 9.22
C ARG A 316 9.92 2.43 9.68
N GLY A 317 9.51 1.82 10.79
CA GLY A 317 10.18 0.64 11.34
C GLY A 317 11.47 0.96 12.11
N ALA A 318 11.75 2.23 12.46
CA ALA A 318 12.85 2.63 13.35
C ALA A 318 12.50 2.28 14.81
N CYS A 319 12.47 0.99 15.14
CA CYS A 319 11.97 0.50 16.43
C CYS A 319 12.83 0.89 17.65
N ARG A 320 14.03 1.44 17.44
CA ARG A 320 14.92 1.94 18.50
C ARG A 320 14.91 3.47 18.65
N LEU A 321 14.24 4.19 17.76
CA LEU A 321 14.10 5.64 17.85
C LEU A 321 13.21 5.99 19.04
N THR A 322 13.70 6.84 19.94
CA THR A 322 12.93 7.38 21.06
C THR A 322 12.48 8.82 20.80
N ASP A 323 11.68 9.39 21.71
CA ASP A 323 11.26 10.79 21.64
C ASP A 323 12.45 11.76 21.63
N ASN A 324 13.57 11.44 22.28
CA ASN A 324 14.77 12.27 22.29
C ASN A 324 15.47 12.29 20.92
N GLY A 325 15.60 11.12 20.26
CA GLY A 325 16.14 11.05 18.91
C GLY A 325 15.27 11.80 17.91
N LEU A 326 13.94 11.65 18.01
CA LEU A 326 12.98 12.39 17.20
C LEU A 326 13.10 13.91 17.42
N GLN A 327 13.21 14.36 18.67
CA GLN A 327 13.41 15.78 19.00
C GLN A 327 14.66 16.34 18.32
N THR A 328 15.76 15.60 18.37
CA THR A 328 17.03 15.98 17.74
C THR A 328 16.88 16.19 16.23
N ILE A 329 16.21 15.26 15.55
CA ILE A 329 15.97 15.31 14.11
C ILE A 329 15.08 16.51 13.75
N VAL A 330 13.92 16.64 14.41
CA VAL A 330 12.95 17.72 14.16
C VAL A 330 13.55 19.09 14.38
N THR A 331 14.37 19.25 15.42
CA THR A 331 15.08 20.51 15.67
C THR A 331 16.05 20.87 14.53
N SER A 332 16.70 19.87 13.94
CA SER A 332 17.66 20.06 12.84
C SER A 332 16.99 20.24 11.47
N ALA A 333 15.69 19.93 11.35
CA ALA A 333 14.93 19.92 10.09
C ALA A 333 13.66 20.80 10.15
N PRO A 334 13.79 22.13 10.25
CA PRO A 334 12.65 23.03 10.45
C PRO A 334 11.74 23.17 9.23
N ALA A 335 12.09 22.59 8.07
CA ALA A 335 11.29 22.66 6.84
C ALA A 335 10.43 21.40 6.59
N LEU A 336 10.35 20.48 7.55
CA LEU A 336 9.63 19.21 7.41
C LEU A 336 8.13 19.45 7.19
N ARG A 337 7.60 18.84 6.13
CA ARG A 337 6.18 18.85 5.74
C ARG A 337 5.53 17.48 5.78
N SER A 338 6.33 16.41 5.65
CA SER A 338 5.86 15.02 5.72
C SER A 338 6.77 14.22 6.64
N ILE A 339 6.18 13.53 7.62
CA ILE A 339 6.89 12.69 8.57
C ILE A 339 6.19 11.33 8.65
N ASN A 340 6.94 10.27 8.32
CA ASN A 340 6.50 8.89 8.49
C ASN A 340 7.32 8.21 9.59
N LEU A 341 6.64 7.85 10.69
CA LEU A 341 7.17 7.18 11.88
C LEU A 341 6.42 5.87 12.16
N GLY A 342 5.74 5.32 11.17
CA GLY A 342 5.02 4.05 11.33
C GLY A 342 5.93 2.96 11.89
N GLN A 343 5.41 2.12 12.80
CA GLN A 343 6.14 1.02 13.46
C GLN A 343 7.33 1.46 14.34
N CYS A 344 7.37 2.73 14.76
CA CYS A 344 8.35 3.21 15.73
C CYS A 344 7.88 2.92 17.16
N THR A 345 8.13 1.72 17.63
CA THR A 345 7.53 1.15 18.86
C THR A 345 7.95 1.82 20.17
N LEU A 346 9.01 2.62 20.18
CA LEU A 346 9.48 3.34 21.39
C LEU A 346 8.94 4.77 21.48
N LEU A 347 8.38 5.33 20.40
CA LEU A 347 7.80 6.66 20.41
C LEU A 347 6.55 6.71 21.30
N THR A 348 6.42 7.82 21.99
CA THR A 348 5.29 8.10 22.89
C THR A 348 4.54 9.37 22.47
N CYS A 349 3.49 9.68 23.21
CA CYS A 349 2.74 10.93 23.03
C CYS A 349 3.60 12.19 23.17
N ALA A 350 4.74 12.13 23.88
CA ALA A 350 5.64 13.27 24.05
C ALA A 350 6.33 13.63 22.72
N GLY A 351 6.74 12.65 21.91
CA GLY A 351 7.30 12.87 20.59
C GLY A 351 6.33 13.59 19.66
N ILE A 352 5.06 13.19 19.65
CA ILE A 352 4.02 13.82 18.81
C ILE A 352 3.74 15.26 19.26
N LYS A 353 3.67 15.51 20.57
CA LYS A 353 3.53 16.88 21.11
C LYS A 353 4.70 17.76 20.70
N PHE A 354 5.93 17.23 20.68
CA PHE A 354 7.09 17.97 20.24
C PHE A 354 7.04 18.31 18.74
N ILE A 355 6.61 17.37 17.87
CA ILE A 355 6.39 17.63 16.46
C ILE A 355 5.38 18.77 16.28
N ALA A 356 4.25 18.72 16.98
CA ALA A 356 3.22 19.75 16.89
C ALA A 356 3.73 21.12 17.33
N TYR A 357 4.47 21.19 18.44
CA TYR A 357 5.09 22.43 18.91
C TYR A 357 6.09 23.03 17.90
N SER A 358 6.88 22.18 17.24
CA SER A 358 7.96 22.65 16.35
C SER A 358 7.51 22.90 14.92
N LEU A 359 6.54 22.12 14.41
CA LEU A 359 6.16 22.06 13.00
C LEU A 359 4.65 22.27 12.75
N GLY A 360 3.88 22.66 13.76
CA GLY A 360 2.42 22.76 13.69
C GLY A 360 1.91 23.62 12.54
N SER A 361 2.60 24.71 12.21
CA SER A 361 2.22 25.62 11.12
C SER A 361 2.61 25.14 9.71
N ILE A 362 3.43 24.10 9.57
CA ILE A 362 3.95 23.68 8.26
C ILE A 362 3.73 22.22 7.90
N LEU A 363 3.56 21.33 8.91
CA LEU A 363 3.37 19.91 8.68
C LEU A 363 2.06 19.64 7.93
N ARG A 364 2.13 18.78 6.90
CA ARG A 364 0.99 18.39 6.07
C ARG A 364 0.65 16.92 6.15
N GLU A 365 1.63 16.09 6.45
CA GLU A 365 1.45 14.65 6.49
C GLU A 365 2.11 14.06 7.73
N LEU A 366 1.36 13.26 8.46
CA LEU A 366 1.81 12.53 9.64
C LEU A 366 1.35 11.08 9.57
N TYR A 367 2.31 10.16 9.59
CA TYR A 367 2.08 8.72 9.62
C TYR A 367 2.69 8.17 10.90
N ILE A 368 1.87 7.58 11.76
CA ILE A 368 2.24 6.99 13.06
C ILE A 368 1.62 5.60 13.26
N ASP A 369 1.50 4.86 12.14
CA ASP A 369 0.92 3.53 12.11
C ASP A 369 1.63 2.58 13.07
N ASP A 370 0.89 1.69 13.72
CA ASP A 370 1.43 0.65 14.62
C ASP A 370 2.34 1.16 15.76
N CYS A 371 2.28 2.44 16.10
CA CYS A 371 3.00 3.01 17.25
C CYS A 371 2.27 2.68 18.56
N GLN A 372 2.51 1.50 19.11
CA GLN A 372 1.74 0.91 20.21
C GLN A 372 1.78 1.66 21.55
N LYS A 373 2.78 2.55 21.77
CA LYS A 373 2.87 3.38 22.99
C LYS A 373 2.17 4.73 22.87
N ILE A 374 1.61 5.01 21.69
CA ILE A 374 0.87 6.25 21.47
C ILE A 374 -0.60 6.02 21.86
N ASP A 375 -1.11 6.89 22.73
CA ASP A 375 -2.53 6.97 23.05
C ASP A 375 -3.19 8.07 22.22
N ALA A 376 -4.21 7.70 21.43
CA ALA A 376 -4.88 8.59 20.50
C ALA A 376 -5.50 9.81 21.20
N MET A 377 -6.14 9.63 22.36
CA MET A 377 -6.76 10.74 23.11
C MET A 377 -5.72 11.67 23.72
N LEU A 378 -4.55 11.16 24.11
CA LEU A 378 -3.47 11.98 24.68
C LEU A 378 -2.71 12.80 23.62
N ILE A 379 -2.71 12.39 22.34
CA ILE A 379 -2.13 13.18 21.25
C ILE A 379 -3.14 14.11 20.59
N LEU A 380 -4.43 13.95 20.83
CA LEU A 380 -5.47 14.76 20.20
C LEU A 380 -5.26 16.28 20.35
N PRO A 381 -4.86 16.82 21.52
CA PRO A 381 -4.55 18.24 21.63
C PRO A 381 -3.42 18.69 20.68
N ALA A 382 -2.36 17.85 20.54
CA ALA A 382 -1.26 18.15 19.63
C ALA A 382 -1.69 18.06 18.15
N LEU A 383 -2.56 17.13 17.79
CA LEU A 383 -3.08 17.04 16.42
C LEU A 383 -3.91 18.28 16.02
N LYS A 384 -4.53 18.96 16.98
CA LYS A 384 -5.29 20.20 16.76
C LYS A 384 -4.39 21.41 16.44
N ASP A 385 -3.11 21.34 16.83
CA ASP A 385 -2.14 22.43 16.59
C ASP A 385 -1.58 22.38 15.16
N PHE A 386 -1.88 21.33 14.37
CA PHE A 386 -1.48 21.27 12.96
C PHE A 386 -2.45 22.06 12.08
N GLU A 387 -2.06 23.25 11.65
CA GLU A 387 -2.90 24.17 10.85
C GLU A 387 -3.18 23.64 9.43
N HIS A 388 -2.28 22.86 8.87
CA HIS A 388 -2.28 22.46 7.45
C HIS A 388 -2.26 20.94 7.24
N LEU A 389 -2.69 20.15 8.22
CA LEU A 389 -2.67 18.67 8.11
C LEU A 389 -3.63 18.21 6.99
N GLU A 390 -3.07 17.52 5.99
CA GLU A 390 -3.78 16.97 4.83
C GLU A 390 -3.89 15.44 4.89
N VAL A 391 -2.89 14.79 5.50
CA VAL A 391 -2.80 13.32 5.60
C VAL A 391 -2.52 12.93 7.04
N LEU A 392 -3.34 12.02 7.55
CA LEU A 392 -3.14 11.39 8.86
C LEU A 392 -3.31 9.89 8.75
N SER A 393 -2.29 9.15 9.14
CA SER A 393 -2.35 7.70 9.31
C SER A 393 -2.09 7.33 10.76
N VAL A 394 -3.06 6.65 11.36
CA VAL A 394 -3.04 6.15 12.75
C VAL A 394 -3.43 4.66 12.78
N ALA A 395 -3.21 3.96 11.67
CA ALA A 395 -3.55 2.55 11.53
C ALA A 395 -2.92 1.71 12.65
N GLY A 396 -3.63 0.71 13.14
CA GLY A 396 -3.13 -0.20 14.16
C GLY A 396 -2.93 0.40 15.55
N ILE A 397 -3.33 1.65 15.82
CA ILE A 397 -3.29 2.23 17.17
C ILE A 397 -4.54 1.78 17.96
N PRO A 398 -4.38 0.99 19.03
CA PRO A 398 -5.54 0.36 19.70
C PRO A 398 -6.49 1.34 20.40
N THR A 399 -6.02 2.54 20.75
CA THR A 399 -6.78 3.56 21.49
C THR A 399 -7.59 4.49 20.57
N VAL A 400 -7.51 4.33 19.26
CA VAL A 400 -8.35 5.05 18.30
C VAL A 400 -9.80 4.58 18.44
N SER A 401 -10.70 5.54 18.67
CA SER A 401 -12.12 5.29 18.95
C SER A 401 -13.00 6.28 18.19
N ASP A 402 -14.31 6.03 18.15
CA ASP A 402 -15.28 6.96 17.55
C ASP A 402 -15.19 8.38 18.15
N GLN A 403 -14.93 8.48 19.46
CA GLN A 403 -14.77 9.77 20.14
C GLN A 403 -13.52 10.50 19.61
N PHE A 404 -12.39 9.81 19.47
CA PHE A 404 -11.18 10.38 18.89
C PHE A 404 -11.44 10.90 17.47
N VAL A 405 -12.07 10.10 16.61
CA VAL A 405 -12.39 10.48 15.23
C VAL A 405 -13.33 11.68 15.20
N ASN A 406 -14.38 11.70 16.04
CA ASN A 406 -15.30 12.82 16.13
C ASN A 406 -14.59 14.12 16.50
N ASP A 407 -13.75 14.09 17.51
CA ASP A 407 -13.06 15.30 18.01
C ASP A 407 -11.97 15.78 17.05
N LEU A 408 -11.28 14.87 16.40
CA LEU A 408 -10.28 15.17 15.37
C LEU A 408 -10.93 15.80 14.13
N ILE A 409 -11.93 15.11 13.56
CA ILE A 409 -12.56 15.50 12.30
C ILE A 409 -13.34 16.81 12.43
N THR A 410 -13.93 17.07 13.58
CA THR A 410 -14.62 18.35 13.84
C THR A 410 -13.68 19.54 13.68
N ILE A 411 -12.39 19.38 13.97
CA ILE A 411 -11.39 20.44 13.94
C ILE A 411 -10.62 20.46 12.62
N CYS A 412 -10.03 19.31 12.25
CA CYS A 412 -9.10 19.21 11.11
C CYS A 412 -9.78 18.71 9.82
N GLY A 413 -11.00 18.15 9.89
CA GLY A 413 -11.59 17.37 8.81
C GLY A 413 -11.76 18.09 7.48
N ARG A 414 -11.91 19.44 7.49
CA ARG A 414 -12.05 20.23 6.25
C ARG A 414 -10.78 20.27 5.41
N ASN A 415 -9.61 20.13 6.04
CA ASN A 415 -8.31 20.15 5.35
C ASN A 415 -7.84 18.76 4.96
N ILE A 416 -8.38 17.72 5.62
CA ILE A 416 -7.97 16.33 5.44
C ILE A 416 -8.36 15.83 4.06
N LYS A 417 -7.39 15.23 3.40
CA LYS A 417 -7.51 14.59 2.08
C LYS A 417 -7.27 13.09 2.14
N GLU A 418 -6.53 12.63 3.14
CA GLU A 418 -6.23 11.22 3.31
C GLU A 418 -6.29 10.81 4.78
N LEU A 419 -6.99 9.68 5.06
CA LEU A 419 -7.13 9.07 6.38
C LEU A 419 -6.84 7.58 6.29
N ASP A 420 -6.01 7.09 7.21
CA ASP A 420 -5.81 5.67 7.39
C ASP A 420 -6.15 5.27 8.84
N PHE A 421 -7.17 4.42 8.96
CA PHE A 421 -7.67 3.84 10.21
C PHE A 421 -7.67 2.30 10.17
N ALA A 422 -6.90 1.69 9.26
CA ALA A 422 -6.84 0.23 9.18
C ALA A 422 -6.50 -0.38 10.56
N ASN A 423 -7.10 -1.50 10.89
CA ASN A 423 -6.89 -2.20 12.17
C ASN A 423 -7.27 -1.41 13.44
N CYS A 424 -7.95 -0.26 13.35
CA CYS A 424 -8.49 0.46 14.50
C CYS A 424 -9.82 -0.16 14.95
N LEU A 425 -9.76 -1.28 15.63
CA LEU A 425 -10.90 -2.20 15.87
C LEU A 425 -12.08 -1.59 16.66
N ASN A 426 -11.88 -0.45 17.34
CA ASN A 426 -12.93 0.21 18.14
C ASN A 426 -13.80 1.18 17.33
N LEU A 427 -13.58 1.29 16.00
CA LEU A 427 -14.35 2.18 15.15
C LEU A 427 -15.66 1.53 14.69
N THR A 428 -16.72 2.34 14.67
CA THR A 428 -18.07 1.96 14.21
C THR A 428 -18.56 2.92 13.11
N ASP A 429 -19.76 2.71 12.61
CA ASP A 429 -20.41 3.59 11.63
C ASP A 429 -20.49 5.06 12.07
N ARG A 430 -20.42 5.35 13.38
CA ARG A 430 -20.39 6.71 13.93
C ARG A 430 -19.19 7.51 13.42
N SER A 431 -18.01 6.89 13.35
CA SER A 431 -16.83 7.52 12.77
C SER A 431 -17.05 7.89 11.30
N LEU A 432 -17.63 6.99 10.50
CA LEU A 432 -17.92 7.26 9.09
C LEU A 432 -19.02 8.31 8.90
N GLN A 433 -19.97 8.41 9.81
CA GLN A 433 -20.98 9.47 9.81
C GLN A 433 -20.33 10.86 9.94
N VAL A 434 -19.40 11.02 10.88
CA VAL A 434 -18.70 12.30 11.08
C VAL A 434 -17.80 12.62 9.89
N ILE A 435 -17.02 11.64 9.40
CA ILE A 435 -16.17 11.79 8.22
C ILE A 435 -17.02 12.22 7.02
N GLY A 436 -18.13 11.52 6.73
CA GLY A 436 -19.04 11.86 5.64
C GLY A 436 -19.67 13.23 5.77
N SER A 437 -19.91 13.73 6.97
CA SER A 437 -20.54 15.04 7.18
C SER A 437 -19.57 16.23 7.00
N ILE A 438 -18.26 16.03 7.23
CA ILE A 438 -17.29 17.15 7.30
C ILE A 438 -16.22 17.06 6.20
N CYS A 439 -15.74 15.84 5.85
CA CYS A 439 -14.60 15.65 4.95
C CYS A 439 -15.02 15.56 3.48
N ALA A 440 -15.65 16.60 2.94
CA ALA A 440 -16.14 16.60 1.56
C ALA A 440 -15.02 16.50 0.50
N ASP A 441 -13.79 16.86 0.84
CA ASP A 441 -12.61 16.85 -0.04
C ASP A 441 -11.72 15.62 0.17
N LEU A 442 -12.19 14.62 0.95
CA LEU A 442 -11.48 13.37 1.19
C LEU A 442 -11.23 12.62 -0.13
N ARG A 443 -9.99 12.21 -0.36
CA ARG A 443 -9.53 11.55 -1.59
C ARG A 443 -9.03 10.14 -1.38
N SER A 444 -8.51 9.86 -0.20
CA SER A 444 -8.02 8.52 0.16
C SER A 444 -8.54 8.14 1.53
N LEU A 445 -9.12 6.94 1.63
CA LEU A 445 -9.61 6.38 2.89
C LEU A 445 -9.26 4.90 2.98
N ASN A 446 -8.59 4.54 4.07
CA ASN A 446 -8.37 3.16 4.44
C ASN A 446 -9.11 2.85 5.74
N ILE A 447 -10.08 1.97 5.66
CA ILE A 447 -10.86 1.45 6.79
C ILE A 447 -10.87 -0.08 6.77
N SER A 448 -9.77 -0.66 6.33
CA SER A 448 -9.61 -2.11 6.28
C SER A 448 -9.60 -2.74 7.66
N HIS A 449 -10.10 -3.98 7.79
CA HIS A 449 -10.12 -4.77 9.03
C HIS A 449 -11.01 -4.18 10.16
N LEU A 450 -12.02 -3.37 9.84
CA LEU A 450 -12.94 -2.80 10.81
C LEU A 450 -14.24 -3.63 10.85
N HIS A 451 -14.29 -4.57 11.78
CA HIS A 451 -15.37 -5.58 11.84
C HIS A 451 -16.73 -5.05 12.33
N HIS A 452 -16.76 -3.86 12.97
CA HIS A 452 -17.96 -3.22 13.47
C HIS A 452 -18.63 -2.27 12.48
N LEU A 453 -18.04 -2.11 11.28
CA LEU A 453 -18.66 -1.34 10.20
C LEU A 453 -19.75 -2.15 9.52
N THR A 454 -20.86 -1.46 9.22
CA THR A 454 -22.01 -2.00 8.50
C THR A 454 -22.26 -1.21 7.20
N ASP A 455 -23.24 -1.64 6.43
CA ASP A 455 -23.66 -0.95 5.20
C ASP A 455 -24.06 0.52 5.45
N LEU A 456 -24.48 0.87 6.69
CA LEU A 456 -24.79 2.24 7.09
C LEU A 456 -23.55 3.15 7.02
N GLY A 457 -22.38 2.63 7.40
CA GLY A 457 -21.12 3.36 7.27
C GLY A 457 -20.80 3.72 5.82
N ILE A 458 -21.00 2.79 4.88
CA ILE A 458 -20.82 3.05 3.44
C ILE A 458 -21.82 4.08 2.91
N GLU A 459 -23.08 4.07 3.40
CA GLU A 459 -24.08 5.10 3.07
C GLU A 459 -23.60 6.50 3.46
N TYR A 460 -23.05 6.68 4.68
CA TYR A 460 -22.51 7.97 5.11
C TYR A 460 -21.37 8.47 4.21
N LEU A 461 -20.47 7.59 3.82
CA LEU A 461 -19.37 7.93 2.91
C LEU A 461 -19.89 8.29 1.52
N ALA A 462 -20.83 7.53 0.98
CA ALA A 462 -21.40 7.75 -0.34
C ALA A 462 -22.12 9.10 -0.44
N ASN A 463 -22.81 9.50 0.62
CA ASN A 463 -23.53 10.77 0.62
C ASN A 463 -22.61 11.99 0.83
N GLY A 464 -21.49 11.83 1.56
CA GLY A 464 -20.62 12.94 1.97
C GLY A 464 -19.31 13.06 1.16
N CYS A 465 -18.60 11.95 0.96
CA CYS A 465 -17.24 11.94 0.41
C CYS A 465 -17.22 11.56 -1.07
N ARG A 466 -17.74 12.42 -1.95
CA ARG A 466 -17.90 12.12 -3.39
C ARG A 466 -16.64 12.23 -4.23
N ARG A 467 -15.50 12.59 -3.64
CA ARG A 467 -14.23 12.80 -4.35
C ARG A 467 -13.17 11.73 -4.04
N ILE A 468 -13.60 10.62 -3.45
CA ILE A 468 -12.69 9.52 -3.12
C ILE A 468 -12.07 8.97 -4.41
N GLN A 469 -10.75 8.93 -4.42
CA GLN A 469 -9.91 8.37 -5.49
C GLN A 469 -9.35 7.01 -5.09
N LYS A 470 -9.00 6.85 -3.80
CA LYS A 470 -8.48 5.59 -3.25
C LYS A 470 -9.35 5.13 -2.09
N LEU A 471 -9.85 3.92 -2.17
CA LEU A 471 -10.67 3.32 -1.12
C LEU A 471 -10.20 1.90 -0.82
N ARG A 472 -9.82 1.67 0.44
CA ARG A 472 -9.35 0.38 0.93
C ARG A 472 -10.33 -0.14 1.98
N LEU A 473 -10.98 -1.26 1.68
CA LEU A 473 -12.07 -1.87 2.47
C LEU A 473 -11.79 -3.35 2.79
N CYS A 474 -10.52 -3.75 2.79
CA CYS A 474 -10.16 -5.15 2.94
C CYS A 474 -10.75 -5.77 4.20
N ARG A 475 -11.30 -7.01 4.10
CA ARG A 475 -11.86 -7.79 5.22
C ARG A 475 -13.06 -7.17 5.95
N ASN A 476 -13.72 -6.17 5.39
CA ASN A 476 -14.97 -5.66 5.92
C ASN A 476 -16.17 -6.53 5.48
N ARG A 477 -17.33 -6.33 6.13
CA ARG A 477 -18.52 -7.18 5.94
C ARG A 477 -19.64 -6.53 5.13
N PHE A 478 -19.30 -5.59 4.26
CA PHE A 478 -20.27 -4.87 3.43
C PHE A 478 -21.02 -5.80 2.48
N SER A 479 -22.32 -5.52 2.25
CA SER A 479 -23.13 -6.26 1.28
C SER A 479 -22.80 -5.87 -0.17
N ASP A 480 -23.12 -6.77 -1.11
CA ASP A 480 -22.96 -6.51 -2.56
C ASP A 480 -23.82 -5.32 -3.02
N GLU A 481 -25.03 -5.20 -2.47
CA GLU A 481 -25.94 -4.10 -2.74
C GLU A 481 -25.43 -2.75 -2.24
N ALA A 482 -24.88 -2.70 -1.03
CA ALA A 482 -24.32 -1.46 -0.48
C ALA A 482 -23.08 -1.02 -1.23
N MET A 483 -22.18 -1.94 -1.58
CA MET A 483 -21.01 -1.63 -2.40
C MET A 483 -21.41 -1.14 -3.79
N ALA A 484 -22.38 -1.77 -4.42
CA ALA A 484 -22.90 -1.32 -5.71
C ALA A 484 -23.54 0.08 -5.61
N ALA A 485 -24.34 0.35 -4.56
CA ALA A 485 -24.96 1.65 -4.36
C ALA A 485 -23.92 2.77 -4.12
N PHE A 486 -22.85 2.47 -3.37
CA PHE A 486 -21.72 3.37 -3.20
C PHE A 486 -21.06 3.72 -4.55
N LEU A 487 -20.79 2.72 -5.37
CA LEU A 487 -20.14 2.90 -6.67
C LEU A 487 -21.03 3.68 -7.64
N GLU A 488 -22.35 3.41 -7.66
CA GLU A 488 -23.31 4.14 -8.51
C GLU A 488 -23.47 5.61 -8.07
N SER A 489 -23.27 5.93 -6.78
CA SER A 489 -23.40 7.29 -6.27
C SER A 489 -22.09 8.08 -6.21
N SER A 490 -20.94 7.42 -6.03
CA SER A 490 -19.65 8.06 -5.72
C SER A 490 -18.43 7.44 -6.43
N GLY A 491 -18.63 6.46 -7.32
CA GLY A 491 -17.55 5.72 -8.00
C GLY A 491 -16.84 6.46 -9.15
N GLU A 492 -17.29 7.65 -9.55
CA GLU A 492 -16.80 8.35 -10.76
C GLU A 492 -15.31 8.76 -10.67
N PHE A 493 -14.83 9.11 -9.49
CA PHE A 493 -13.46 9.58 -9.27
C PHE A 493 -12.51 8.49 -8.82
N LEU A 494 -13.01 7.26 -8.64
CA LEU A 494 -12.26 6.16 -8.06
C LEU A 494 -11.14 5.70 -9.02
N GLU A 495 -9.90 5.71 -8.53
CA GLU A 495 -8.68 5.29 -9.22
C GLU A 495 -8.14 3.97 -8.65
N GLU A 496 -8.30 3.75 -7.34
CA GLU A 496 -7.84 2.55 -6.64
C GLU A 496 -8.95 2.03 -5.70
N LEU A 497 -9.29 0.75 -5.84
CA LEU A 497 -10.26 0.08 -4.97
C LEU A 497 -9.73 -1.28 -4.52
N LEU A 498 -9.56 -1.44 -3.20
CA LEU A 498 -9.14 -2.69 -2.60
C LEU A 498 -10.31 -3.30 -1.82
N LEU A 499 -10.77 -4.45 -2.28
CA LEU A 499 -11.88 -5.23 -1.72
C LEU A 499 -11.42 -6.63 -1.27
N ASN A 500 -10.12 -6.81 -1.06
CA ASN A 500 -9.55 -8.09 -0.65
C ASN A 500 -10.36 -8.68 0.54
N ASN A 501 -10.83 -9.91 0.36
CA ASN A 501 -11.61 -10.65 1.35
C ASN A 501 -12.90 -9.94 1.83
N VAL A 502 -13.54 -9.12 1.00
CA VAL A 502 -14.92 -8.66 1.20
C VAL A 502 -15.84 -9.73 0.59
N THR A 503 -16.15 -10.75 1.37
CA THR A 503 -16.69 -12.03 0.88
C THR A 503 -18.07 -11.93 0.23
N LYS A 504 -18.82 -10.86 0.47
CA LYS A 504 -20.16 -10.64 -0.09
C LYS A 504 -20.16 -9.90 -1.42
N VAL A 505 -19.02 -9.33 -1.83
CA VAL A 505 -18.89 -8.64 -3.13
C VAL A 505 -19.13 -9.60 -4.28
N GLY A 506 -20.00 -9.21 -5.19
CA GLY A 506 -20.50 -10.08 -6.25
C GLY A 506 -20.99 -9.33 -7.50
N PRO A 507 -22.02 -9.84 -8.17
CA PRO A 507 -22.45 -9.35 -9.48
C PRO A 507 -23.01 -7.92 -9.47
N ASN A 508 -23.63 -7.44 -8.38
CA ASN A 508 -24.10 -6.04 -8.33
C ASN A 508 -22.92 -5.06 -8.27
N THR A 509 -21.92 -5.35 -7.44
CA THR A 509 -20.68 -4.57 -7.38
C THR A 509 -19.97 -4.56 -8.74
N ALA A 510 -19.87 -5.71 -9.42
CA ALA A 510 -19.27 -5.82 -10.74
C ALA A 510 -19.98 -4.94 -11.78
N LEU A 511 -21.32 -4.98 -11.78
CA LEU A 511 -22.12 -4.15 -12.68
C LEU A 511 -21.93 -2.65 -12.40
N ALA A 512 -21.92 -2.25 -11.13
CA ALA A 512 -21.72 -0.86 -10.74
C ALA A 512 -20.31 -0.36 -11.13
N LEU A 513 -19.26 -1.18 -10.91
CA LEU A 513 -17.89 -0.87 -11.38
C LEU A 513 -17.85 -0.63 -12.89
N ALA A 514 -18.44 -1.54 -13.65
CA ALA A 514 -18.48 -1.46 -15.11
C ALA A 514 -19.22 -0.18 -15.61
N LYS A 515 -20.26 0.26 -14.91
CA LYS A 515 -21.02 1.47 -15.24
C LYS A 515 -20.30 2.76 -14.88
N CYS A 516 -19.78 2.85 -13.67
CA CYS A 516 -19.47 4.12 -13.03
C CYS A 516 -17.97 4.38 -12.87
N SER A 517 -17.10 3.33 -12.80
CA SER A 517 -15.70 3.50 -12.40
C SER A 517 -14.74 3.59 -13.59
N ARG A 518 -14.94 4.56 -14.46
CA ARG A 518 -14.16 4.70 -15.72
C ARG A 518 -12.70 5.13 -15.51
N LYS A 519 -12.37 5.72 -14.36
CA LYS A 519 -11.01 6.17 -14.01
C LYS A 519 -10.23 5.12 -13.22
N LEU A 520 -10.83 3.97 -12.94
CA LEU A 520 -10.22 2.93 -12.13
C LEU A 520 -8.94 2.40 -12.79
N LEU A 521 -7.83 2.48 -12.07
CA LEU A 521 -6.50 2.04 -12.50
C LEU A 521 -6.10 0.71 -11.85
N SER A 522 -6.48 0.52 -10.59
CA SER A 522 -6.13 -0.66 -9.80
C SER A 522 -7.34 -1.20 -9.04
N LEU A 523 -7.54 -2.51 -9.13
CA LEU A 523 -8.63 -3.21 -8.47
C LEU A 523 -8.10 -4.50 -7.81
N ASP A 524 -8.32 -4.64 -6.50
CA ASP A 524 -8.03 -5.88 -5.79
C ASP A 524 -9.34 -6.56 -5.36
N LEU A 525 -9.62 -7.70 -5.95
CA LEU A 525 -10.76 -8.58 -5.65
C LEU A 525 -10.31 -9.91 -5.05
N SER A 526 -9.07 -9.98 -4.57
CA SER A 526 -8.53 -11.22 -4.00
C SER A 526 -9.44 -11.76 -2.90
N TRP A 527 -9.70 -13.08 -2.91
CA TRP A 527 -10.59 -13.79 -1.99
C TRP A 527 -12.08 -13.39 -2.06
N CYS A 528 -12.52 -12.64 -3.08
CA CYS A 528 -13.92 -12.38 -3.37
C CYS A 528 -14.51 -13.56 -4.15
N ARG A 529 -14.95 -14.60 -3.44
CA ARG A 529 -15.36 -15.89 -4.03
C ARG A 529 -16.67 -15.86 -4.83
N GLN A 530 -17.43 -14.76 -4.82
CA GLN A 530 -18.66 -14.60 -5.60
C GLN A 530 -18.42 -13.93 -6.97
N ILE A 531 -17.17 -13.53 -7.25
CA ILE A 531 -16.79 -12.95 -8.54
C ILE A 531 -16.53 -14.08 -9.54
N THR A 532 -17.34 -14.12 -10.60
CA THR A 532 -17.28 -15.11 -11.68
C THR A 532 -16.60 -14.53 -12.93
N ASP A 533 -16.29 -15.38 -13.92
CA ASP A 533 -15.79 -14.96 -15.24
C ASP A 533 -16.65 -13.86 -15.88
N ASN A 534 -17.99 -14.00 -15.78
CA ASN A 534 -18.93 -13.02 -16.30
C ASN A 534 -18.79 -11.65 -15.61
N ALA A 535 -18.69 -11.64 -14.28
CA ALA A 535 -18.54 -10.43 -13.49
C ALA A 535 -17.21 -9.72 -13.78
N LEU A 536 -16.11 -10.47 -13.77
CA LEU A 536 -14.78 -9.92 -14.02
C LEU A 536 -14.59 -9.46 -15.46
N GLY A 537 -15.09 -10.23 -16.45
CA GLY A 537 -15.06 -9.86 -17.86
C GLY A 537 -15.82 -8.55 -18.13
N LEU A 538 -16.98 -8.36 -17.48
CA LEU A 538 -17.73 -7.13 -17.57
C LEU A 538 -16.96 -5.91 -17.02
N ILE A 539 -16.28 -6.07 -15.88
CA ILE A 539 -15.44 -5.01 -15.29
C ILE A 539 -14.29 -4.65 -16.24
N VAL A 540 -13.51 -5.65 -16.64
CA VAL A 540 -12.27 -5.43 -17.40
C VAL A 540 -12.52 -4.84 -18.79
N ASP A 541 -13.61 -5.27 -19.45
CA ASP A 541 -13.98 -4.75 -20.77
C ASP A 541 -14.63 -3.37 -20.72
N SER A 542 -15.18 -2.96 -19.57
CA SER A 542 -15.83 -1.65 -19.39
C SER A 542 -14.89 -0.60 -18.79
N CYS A 543 -14.00 -0.99 -17.87
CA CYS A 543 -13.06 -0.09 -17.23
C CYS A 543 -11.75 0.01 -18.04
N LEU A 544 -11.76 0.82 -19.10
CA LEU A 544 -10.65 0.90 -20.06
C LEU A 544 -9.36 1.50 -19.50
N SER A 545 -9.44 2.22 -18.39
CA SER A 545 -8.26 2.77 -17.69
C SER A 545 -7.58 1.74 -16.80
N LEU A 546 -8.19 0.58 -16.58
CA LEU A 546 -7.72 -0.43 -15.64
C LEU A 546 -6.38 -1.04 -16.09
N LYS A 547 -5.38 -0.96 -15.22
CA LYS A 547 -4.01 -1.44 -15.45
C LYS A 547 -3.68 -2.68 -14.65
N LEU A 548 -4.21 -2.79 -13.43
CA LEU A 548 -3.90 -3.88 -12.52
C LEU A 548 -5.16 -4.45 -11.90
N VAL A 549 -5.31 -5.76 -11.96
CA VAL A 549 -6.36 -6.52 -11.26
C VAL A 549 -5.73 -7.66 -10.49
N LYS A 550 -5.98 -7.69 -9.16
CA LYS A 550 -5.57 -8.80 -8.31
C LYS A 550 -6.78 -9.69 -8.00
N VAL A 551 -6.62 -11.01 -8.21
CA VAL A 551 -7.71 -12.02 -8.06
C VAL A 551 -7.22 -13.30 -7.38
N PHE A 552 -6.31 -13.17 -6.42
CA PHE A 552 -5.86 -14.32 -5.63
C PHE A 552 -7.04 -14.97 -4.91
N GLY A 553 -7.14 -16.31 -4.96
CA GLY A 553 -8.18 -17.06 -4.27
C GLY A 553 -9.61 -16.89 -4.81
N CYS A 554 -9.81 -16.28 -5.98
CA CYS A 554 -11.08 -16.24 -6.69
C CYS A 554 -11.29 -17.53 -7.47
N THR A 555 -11.98 -18.49 -6.90
CA THR A 555 -12.13 -19.86 -7.44
C THR A 555 -13.04 -19.96 -8.65
N GLU A 556 -13.93 -18.99 -8.84
CA GLU A 556 -14.93 -18.95 -9.94
C GLU A 556 -14.38 -18.29 -11.22
N ILE A 557 -13.08 -17.92 -11.24
CA ILE A 557 -12.43 -17.32 -12.39
C ILE A 557 -11.62 -18.40 -13.11
N THR A 558 -11.89 -18.56 -14.40
CA THR A 558 -11.32 -19.64 -15.23
C THR A 558 -10.55 -19.11 -16.44
N ASN A 559 -10.02 -20.00 -17.24
CA ASN A 559 -9.36 -19.67 -18.49
C ASN A 559 -10.31 -19.03 -19.52
N LEU A 560 -11.62 -19.16 -19.35
CA LEU A 560 -12.60 -18.49 -20.20
C LEU A 560 -12.45 -16.97 -20.13
N PHE A 561 -12.29 -16.43 -18.94
CA PHE A 561 -12.02 -15.01 -18.73
C PHE A 561 -10.64 -14.60 -19.28
N LEU A 562 -9.58 -15.38 -18.96
CA LEU A 562 -8.21 -15.04 -19.38
C LEU A 562 -8.07 -14.94 -20.91
N ASN A 563 -8.74 -15.83 -21.63
CA ASN A 563 -8.67 -15.85 -23.10
C ASN A 563 -9.73 -14.99 -23.77
N GLY A 564 -10.74 -14.53 -23.05
CA GLY A 564 -11.91 -13.87 -23.63
C GLY A 564 -12.02 -12.38 -23.35
N HIS A 565 -11.26 -11.79 -22.42
CA HIS A 565 -11.35 -10.35 -22.16
C HIS A 565 -10.67 -9.53 -23.26
N SER A 566 -11.17 -8.30 -23.49
CA SER A 566 -10.75 -7.46 -24.61
C SER A 566 -9.78 -6.33 -24.23
N ASN A 567 -9.41 -6.18 -22.94
CA ASN A 567 -8.50 -5.14 -22.50
C ASN A 567 -7.03 -5.63 -22.54
N PRO A 568 -6.21 -5.23 -23.55
CA PRO A 568 -4.84 -5.71 -23.67
C PRO A 568 -3.87 -5.02 -22.71
N GLN A 569 -4.29 -3.95 -22.02
CA GLN A 569 -3.41 -3.17 -21.13
C GLN A 569 -3.50 -3.63 -19.68
N VAL A 570 -4.51 -4.43 -19.33
CA VAL A 570 -4.69 -4.88 -17.96
C VAL A 570 -3.72 -6.02 -17.61
N GLN A 571 -3.03 -5.86 -16.50
CA GLN A 571 -2.27 -6.93 -15.87
C GLN A 571 -3.16 -7.65 -14.85
N ILE A 572 -3.31 -8.97 -15.01
CA ILE A 572 -4.12 -9.81 -14.10
C ILE A 572 -3.16 -10.65 -13.27
N VAL A 573 -3.29 -10.58 -11.95
CA VAL A 573 -2.41 -11.25 -10.99
C VAL A 573 -3.21 -12.15 -10.08
N GLY A 574 -2.74 -13.37 -9.84
CA GLY A 574 -3.33 -14.30 -8.87
C GLY A 574 -4.04 -15.53 -9.44
N LEU A 575 -4.14 -15.69 -10.76
CA LEU A 575 -4.80 -16.86 -11.38
C LEU A 575 -3.87 -18.05 -11.61
N ASN A 576 -2.58 -17.82 -11.89
CA ASN A 576 -1.59 -18.89 -12.10
C ASN A 576 -0.33 -18.61 -11.30
N LEU A 577 -0.07 -19.43 -10.28
CA LEU A 577 1.02 -19.23 -9.33
C LEU A 577 2.43 -19.45 -9.90
N THR A 578 2.59 -20.07 -11.07
CA THR A 578 3.88 -20.63 -11.50
C THR A 578 4.75 -19.74 -12.38
N HIS A 579 4.22 -18.71 -13.04
CA HIS A 579 5.02 -17.85 -13.93
C HIS A 579 5.00 -16.36 -13.59
N ILE A 580 4.14 -15.93 -12.69
CA ILE A 580 3.85 -14.51 -12.43
C ILE A 580 4.84 -13.89 -11.46
N LEU A 581 5.38 -14.65 -10.51
CA LEU A 581 6.34 -14.15 -9.52
C LEU A 581 7.70 -13.75 -10.14
N GLN A 582 8.02 -14.22 -11.34
CA GLN A 582 9.27 -13.89 -12.03
C GLN A 582 9.21 -12.59 -12.86
N ASN A 583 8.01 -12.12 -13.22
CA ASN A 583 7.81 -10.96 -14.10
C ASN A 583 6.91 -9.86 -13.51
N VAL A 584 6.53 -9.97 -12.25
CA VAL A 584 5.73 -8.93 -11.58
C VAL A 584 6.66 -7.77 -11.23
N ASN A 585 6.88 -6.90 -12.18
CA ASN A 585 7.00 -5.50 -11.87
C ASN A 585 5.64 -5.10 -11.31
N MET A 586 5.47 -5.31 -10.02
CA MET A 586 4.27 -4.87 -9.34
C MET A 586 4.19 -3.36 -9.57
N LEU A 587 3.29 -2.96 -10.45
CA LEU A 587 2.81 -1.59 -10.54
C LEU A 587 1.94 -1.33 -9.30
N GLU A 588 2.51 -1.60 -8.11
CA GLU A 588 1.91 -1.04 -6.92
C GLU A 588 2.04 0.47 -7.07
N PRO A 589 0.93 1.19 -6.99
CA PRO A 589 1.00 2.64 -7.06
C PRO A 589 1.94 3.09 -5.95
N GLU A 590 3.04 3.74 -6.35
CA GLU A 590 4.00 4.29 -5.39
C GLU A 590 3.27 5.16 -4.38
N GLU A 591 3.52 4.95 -3.11
CA GLU A 591 3.11 5.88 -2.06
C GLU A 591 3.93 7.16 -2.25
N VAL A 592 3.35 8.10 -2.95
CA VAL A 592 3.96 9.42 -3.19
C VAL A 592 3.67 10.29 -1.98
N LEU A 593 4.67 10.53 -1.15
CA LEU A 593 4.61 11.50 -0.05
C LEU A 593 4.46 12.92 -0.61
N LEU A 594 3.75 13.78 0.09
CA LEU A 594 3.36 15.13 -0.34
C LEU A 594 2.57 15.17 -1.65
N ARG A 595 1.76 14.14 -1.91
CA ARG A 595 0.94 14.05 -3.14
C ARG A 595 0.05 15.28 -3.37
N TYR A 596 -0.52 15.82 -2.31
CA TYR A 596 -1.46 16.94 -2.39
C TYR A 596 -0.79 18.32 -2.30
N SER A 597 0.46 18.36 -1.87
CA SER A 597 1.27 19.55 -1.74
C SER A 597 2.71 19.30 -2.20
N PRO A 598 2.91 18.98 -3.50
CA PRO A 598 4.20 18.59 -4.03
C PRO A 598 5.26 19.67 -3.82
N LEU A 599 6.50 19.23 -3.61
CA LEU A 599 7.64 20.13 -3.52
C LEU A 599 7.88 20.82 -4.88
N PRO A 600 8.25 22.10 -4.89
CA PRO A 600 8.61 22.78 -6.12
C PRO A 600 9.81 22.09 -6.78
N ILE A 601 9.69 21.84 -8.09
CA ILE A 601 10.78 21.26 -8.89
C ILE A 601 11.93 22.26 -8.92
N PRO A 602 13.18 21.86 -8.62
CA PRO A 602 14.34 22.75 -8.78
C PRO A 602 14.44 23.23 -10.24
N GLN A 603 14.61 24.53 -10.46
CA GLN A 603 14.71 25.09 -11.81
C GLN A 603 15.92 24.61 -12.62
N GLU A 604 16.88 23.93 -11.98
CA GLU A 604 18.11 23.41 -12.62
C GLU A 604 17.91 22.11 -13.41
N SER A 605 16.77 21.46 -13.33
CA SER A 605 16.50 20.20 -14.07
C SER A 605 15.91 20.43 -15.47
N LEU A 606 15.82 21.68 -15.96
CA LEU A 606 15.25 22.04 -17.26
C LEU A 606 16.29 22.57 -18.26
N MET A 607 17.60 22.44 -17.98
CA MET A 607 18.67 22.77 -18.93
C MET A 607 19.36 21.52 -19.48
#